data_6f55a325e2f8488209255847a4ce0242
#
_entry.id   6f55a325e2f8488209255847a4ce0242
#
_cell.length_a   1.000
_cell.length_b   1.000
_cell.length_c   1.000
_cell.angle_alpha   90.00
_cell.angle_beta   90.00
_cell.angle_gamma   90.00
#
_symmetry.space_group_name_H-M   'P 1'
#
loop_
_entity.id
_entity.type
_entity.pdbx_description
1 polymer ?
#
loop_
_entity_poly.entity_id
_entity_poly.type
_entity_poly.pdbx_seq_one_letter_code
_entity_poly.pdbx_strand_id
1 'polypeptide(L)'
;LNEDTGAIWDTCNGEMYNHADVRAQPEPAAHQYRTRSDTETIVHAYEEWGDECMHRFRGMFAFGLWDAPRRRLLLVRDRLGVKPLYWAQVGDRVLFASEIKAILESGLIAPQANRAVFSEVLATRYTAGTETMFEGIYKLLPGHRLIFEHGRVRIEKYWDLPLDGPDP
;
A
#
# COMPACT_ATOMS: atom_id res chain seq x y z
N LEU A 1 2.99 14.09 0.69
CA LEU A 1 2.61 15.24 -0.11
C LEU A 1 1.15 15.51 0.07
N ASN A 2 0.78 16.74 -0.04
CA ASN A 2 -0.56 17.16 0.12
C ASN A 2 -0.93 18.10 -1.00
N GLU A 3 -2.11 18.00 -1.50
CA GLU A 3 -2.58 18.74 -2.55
C GLU A 3 -3.36 19.94 -2.24
N ASP A 4 -4.06 20.52 -3.16
CA ASP A 4 -4.63 21.86 -3.07
C ASP A 4 -5.48 22.13 -1.82
N THR A 5 -6.06 21.11 -1.20
CA THR A 5 -6.94 21.27 -0.04
C THR A 5 -6.31 20.98 1.31
N GLY A 6 -5.11 20.39 1.36
CA GLY A 6 -4.53 19.93 2.62
C GLY A 6 -5.19 18.70 3.23
N ALA A 7 -6.03 18.03 2.46
CA ALA A 7 -6.93 17.01 2.97
C ALA A 7 -6.40 15.58 2.76
N ILE A 8 -5.57 15.37 1.73
CA ILE A 8 -5.04 14.06 1.38
C ILE A 8 -3.52 14.05 1.52
N TRP A 9 -3.02 13.04 2.23
CA TRP A 9 -1.60 12.86 2.50
C TRP A 9 -1.14 11.51 2.00
N ASP A 10 0.00 11.45 1.36
CA ASP A 10 0.58 10.19 0.93
C ASP A 10 2.03 10.01 1.37
N THR A 11 2.45 8.76 1.42
CA THR A 11 3.84 8.34 1.52
C THR A 11 4.04 7.14 0.60
N CYS A 12 5.09 7.17 -0.20
CA CYS A 12 5.37 6.15 -1.19
C CYS A 12 6.82 5.67 -1.11
N ASN A 13 6.99 4.35 -1.18
CA ASN A 13 8.27 3.71 -1.47
C ASN A 13 8.15 3.07 -2.84
N GLY A 14 8.85 3.60 -3.83
CA GLY A 14 8.83 3.04 -5.17
C GLY A 14 8.85 4.07 -6.28
N GLU A 15 8.43 3.62 -7.45
CA GLU A 15 8.39 4.42 -8.66
C GLU A 15 7.20 4.01 -9.52
N MET A 16 6.42 4.99 -9.95
CA MET A 16 5.33 4.81 -10.91
C MET A 16 5.83 5.11 -12.32
N TYR A 17 6.03 4.08 -13.14
CA TYR A 17 6.63 4.20 -14.46
C TYR A 17 5.79 5.02 -15.45
N ASN A 18 4.48 4.94 -15.32
CA ASN A 18 3.54 5.61 -16.22
C ASN A 18 2.89 6.87 -15.63
N HIS A 19 3.53 7.52 -14.65
CA HIS A 19 2.96 8.71 -14.03
C HIS A 19 2.68 9.83 -15.03
N ALA A 20 3.51 9.99 -16.05
CA ALA A 20 3.32 10.99 -17.10
C ALA A 20 2.05 10.72 -17.93
N ASP A 21 1.78 9.45 -18.27
CA ASP A 21 0.57 9.04 -19.00
C ASP A 21 -0.68 9.24 -18.15
N VAL A 22 -0.59 8.97 -16.85
CA VAL A 22 -1.70 9.18 -15.91
C VAL A 22 -2.03 10.67 -15.80
N ARG A 23 -1.02 11.53 -15.67
CA ARG A 23 -1.18 12.99 -15.64
C ARG A 23 -1.79 13.57 -16.92
N ALA A 24 -1.52 12.95 -18.06
CA ALA A 24 -2.01 13.41 -19.34
C ALA A 24 -3.49 13.06 -19.60
N GLN A 25 -4.12 12.28 -18.72
CA GLN A 25 -5.56 12.00 -18.83
C GLN A 25 -6.37 13.27 -18.49
N PRO A 26 -7.55 13.46 -19.10
CA PRO A 26 -8.31 14.71 -18.97
C PRO A 26 -8.63 15.10 -17.52
N GLU A 27 -9.01 14.13 -16.72
CA GLU A 27 -9.43 14.38 -15.33
C GLU A 27 -8.24 14.83 -14.45
N PRO A 28 -7.14 14.06 -14.32
CA PRO A 28 -5.99 14.52 -13.56
C PRO A 28 -5.30 15.76 -14.14
N ALA A 29 -5.40 15.98 -15.45
CA ALA A 29 -4.81 17.15 -16.09
C ALA A 29 -5.48 18.47 -15.66
N ALA A 30 -6.68 18.42 -15.09
CA ALA A 30 -7.36 19.59 -14.52
C ALA A 30 -6.77 20.03 -13.18
N HIS A 31 -6.01 19.18 -12.49
CA HIS A 31 -5.36 19.50 -11.22
C HIS A 31 -4.10 20.34 -11.41
N GLN A 32 -3.78 21.13 -10.39
CA GLN A 32 -2.57 21.93 -10.39
C GLN A 32 -1.40 21.16 -9.76
N TYR A 33 -0.58 20.56 -10.61
CA TYR A 33 0.63 19.89 -10.15
C TYR A 33 1.70 20.89 -9.73
N ARG A 34 2.24 20.72 -8.53
CA ARG A 34 3.32 21.56 -7.96
C ARG A 34 4.70 21.00 -8.23
N THR A 35 4.78 19.70 -8.43
CA THR A 35 6.03 18.98 -8.64
C THR A 35 5.98 18.13 -9.90
N ARG A 36 7.11 17.53 -10.24
CA ARG A 36 7.18 16.48 -11.27
C ARG A 36 7.23 15.07 -10.66
N SER A 37 7.00 14.95 -9.37
CA SER A 37 7.03 13.67 -8.67
C SER A 37 5.87 12.77 -9.09
N ASP A 38 6.15 11.49 -9.26
CA ASP A 38 5.15 10.46 -9.45
C ASP A 38 4.23 10.30 -8.23
N THR A 39 4.75 10.58 -7.04
CA THR A 39 3.99 10.55 -5.77
C THR A 39 2.80 11.50 -5.78
N GLU A 40 2.98 12.74 -6.29
CA GLU A 40 1.87 13.70 -6.43
C GLU A 40 0.78 13.18 -7.37
N THR A 41 1.16 12.38 -8.37
CA THR A 41 0.20 11.74 -9.26
C THR A 41 -0.71 10.76 -8.55
N ILE A 42 -0.24 10.09 -7.48
CA ILE A 42 -1.07 9.19 -6.66
C ILE A 42 -2.22 9.94 -6.02
N VAL A 43 -1.94 11.12 -5.46
CA VAL A 43 -2.93 11.93 -4.77
C VAL A 43 -4.03 12.39 -5.74
N HIS A 44 -3.65 13.02 -6.85
CA HIS A 44 -4.62 13.50 -7.83
C HIS A 44 -5.40 12.36 -8.51
N ALA A 45 -4.74 11.22 -8.75
CA ALA A 45 -5.44 10.04 -9.24
C ALA A 45 -6.47 9.49 -8.23
N TYR A 46 -6.17 9.57 -6.94
CA TYR A 46 -7.12 9.19 -5.89
C TYR A 46 -8.28 10.18 -5.79
N GLU A 47 -8.03 11.47 -5.94
CA GLU A 47 -9.08 12.50 -5.95
C GLU A 47 -10.09 12.26 -7.08
N GLU A 48 -9.62 11.84 -8.25
CA GLU A 48 -10.46 11.60 -9.42
C GLU A 48 -11.16 10.24 -9.40
N TRP A 49 -10.41 9.18 -9.09
CA TRP A 49 -10.89 7.81 -9.27
C TRP A 49 -11.06 7.03 -7.97
N GLY A 50 -10.80 7.68 -6.83
CA GLY A 50 -10.89 7.01 -5.52
C GLY A 50 -10.04 5.75 -5.47
N ASP A 51 -10.63 4.70 -4.90
CA ASP A 51 -9.95 3.41 -4.73
C ASP A 51 -9.55 2.71 -6.03
N GLU A 52 -10.13 3.12 -7.16
CA GLU A 52 -9.85 2.51 -8.46
C GLU A 52 -8.59 3.08 -9.13
N CYS A 53 -7.99 4.13 -8.53
CA CYS A 53 -6.78 4.77 -9.07
C CYS A 53 -5.63 3.78 -9.27
N MET A 54 -5.47 2.78 -8.37
CA MET A 54 -4.38 1.81 -8.44
C MET A 54 -4.41 0.92 -9.68
N HIS A 55 -5.56 0.73 -10.31
CA HIS A 55 -5.66 -0.05 -11.55
C HIS A 55 -4.98 0.64 -12.73
N ARG A 56 -4.83 1.96 -12.66
CA ARG A 56 -4.19 2.77 -13.68
C ARG A 56 -2.67 2.83 -13.54
N PHE A 57 -2.14 2.41 -12.39
CA PHE A 57 -0.71 2.50 -12.08
C PHE A 57 0.07 1.31 -12.65
N ARG A 58 1.23 1.61 -13.22
CA ARG A 58 2.26 0.64 -13.61
C ARG A 58 3.56 1.04 -12.96
N GLY A 59 4.17 0.11 -12.23
CA GLY A 59 5.40 0.40 -11.50
C GLY A 59 5.65 -0.56 -10.37
N MET A 60 6.66 -0.25 -9.59
CA MET A 60 7.01 -0.93 -8.35
C MET A 60 6.76 0.05 -7.20
N PHE A 61 5.75 -0.19 -6.41
CA PHE A 61 5.35 0.74 -5.36
C PHE A 61 4.70 0.05 -4.16
N ALA A 62 4.90 0.66 -3.02
CA ALA A 62 4.10 0.48 -1.83
C ALA A 62 3.77 1.88 -1.29
N PHE A 63 2.50 2.22 -1.19
CA PHE A 63 2.11 3.54 -0.68
C PHE A 63 1.02 3.44 0.37
N GLY A 64 1.01 4.46 1.23
CA GLY A 64 -0.07 4.74 2.16
C GLY A 64 -0.64 6.12 1.87
N LEU A 65 -1.97 6.22 1.80
CA LEU A 65 -2.71 7.44 1.55
C LEU A 65 -3.72 7.65 2.68
N TRP A 66 -3.66 8.82 3.31
CA TRP A 66 -4.60 9.25 4.33
C TRP A 66 -5.56 10.30 3.79
N ASP A 67 -6.83 9.96 3.74
CA ASP A 67 -7.94 10.85 3.42
C ASP A 67 -8.52 11.41 4.73
N ALA A 68 -8.14 12.64 5.07
CA ALA A 68 -8.52 13.23 6.34
C ALA A 68 -10.02 13.52 6.45
N PRO A 69 -10.73 14.04 5.43
CA PRO A 69 -12.17 14.19 5.44
C PRO A 69 -12.94 12.90 5.71
N ARG A 70 -12.50 11.80 5.11
CA ARG A 70 -13.13 10.49 5.31
C ARG A 70 -12.59 9.74 6.52
N ARG A 71 -11.52 10.25 7.16
CA ARG A 71 -10.79 9.56 8.24
C ARG A 71 -10.41 8.14 7.84
N ARG A 72 -9.84 8.00 6.67
CA ARG A 72 -9.59 6.73 6.00
C ARG A 72 -8.13 6.60 5.58
N LEU A 73 -7.55 5.43 5.87
CA LEU A 73 -6.23 5.05 5.38
C LEU A 73 -6.39 4.00 4.27
N LEU A 74 -5.73 4.23 3.15
CA LEU A 74 -5.57 3.28 2.06
C LEU A 74 -4.09 2.90 1.96
N LEU A 75 -3.77 1.62 2.12
CA LEU A 75 -2.45 1.06 1.84
C LEU A 75 -2.54 0.22 0.57
N VAL A 76 -1.60 0.38 -0.34
CA VAL A 76 -1.56 -0.37 -1.60
C VAL A 76 -0.16 -0.91 -1.84
N ARG A 77 -0.09 -2.18 -2.26
CA ARG A 77 1.16 -2.81 -2.69
C ARG A 77 1.08 -3.17 -4.16
N ASP A 78 2.15 -2.95 -4.90
CA ASP A 78 2.21 -3.21 -6.33
C ASP A 78 1.85 -4.66 -6.70
N ARG A 79 1.53 -4.88 -7.96
CA ARG A 79 1.01 -6.14 -8.51
C ARG A 79 1.90 -7.34 -8.21
N LEU A 80 3.21 -7.18 -8.34
CA LEU A 80 4.20 -8.25 -8.15
C LEU A 80 4.83 -8.24 -6.75
N GLY A 81 4.50 -7.22 -5.91
CA GLY A 81 5.04 -7.08 -4.57
C GLY A 81 6.53 -6.76 -4.53
N VAL A 82 7.03 -6.03 -5.52
CA VAL A 82 8.44 -5.63 -5.61
C VAL A 82 8.84 -4.80 -4.40
N LYS A 83 7.97 -3.85 -4.01
CA LYS A 83 8.20 -3.06 -2.79
C LYS A 83 7.56 -3.73 -1.58
N PRO A 84 8.28 -3.83 -0.45
CA PRO A 84 7.72 -4.40 0.77
C PRO A 84 6.74 -3.44 1.43
N LEU A 85 5.69 -4.00 2.05
CA LEU A 85 4.76 -3.28 2.88
C LEU A 85 4.29 -4.17 4.03
N TYR A 86 4.62 -3.75 5.25
CA TYR A 86 4.21 -4.40 6.49
C TYR A 86 3.21 -3.52 7.22
N TRP A 87 2.33 -4.15 7.98
CA TRP A 87 1.33 -3.45 8.76
C TRP A 87 0.99 -4.19 10.05
N ALA A 88 0.50 -3.45 11.04
CA ALA A 88 -0.03 -3.98 12.29
C ALA A 88 -1.21 -3.12 12.73
N GLN A 89 -2.21 -3.74 13.37
CA GLN A 89 -3.28 -3.01 14.05
C GLN A 89 -3.09 -3.08 15.55
N VAL A 90 -3.08 -1.94 16.20
CA VAL A 90 -2.97 -1.81 17.65
C VAL A 90 -4.14 -0.95 18.14
N GLY A 91 -5.18 -1.60 18.65
CA GLY A 91 -6.43 -0.92 19.01
C GLY A 91 -7.09 -0.27 17.80
N ASP A 92 -7.27 1.03 17.88
CA ASP A 92 -7.86 1.89 16.83
C ASP A 92 -6.83 2.51 15.87
N ARG A 93 -5.59 2.00 15.87
CA ARG A 93 -4.49 2.52 15.05
C ARG A 93 -3.97 1.45 14.11
N VAL A 94 -3.55 1.87 12.93
CA VAL A 94 -2.79 1.05 11.99
C VAL A 94 -1.39 1.64 11.87
N LEU A 95 -0.39 0.80 12.08
CA LEU A 95 1.02 1.08 11.83
C LEU A 95 1.38 0.44 10.50
N PHE A 96 2.17 1.10 9.69
CA PHE A 96 2.69 0.52 8.46
C PHE A 96 4.07 1.04 8.12
N ALA A 97 4.86 0.23 7.46
CA ALA A 97 6.21 0.58 7.04
C ALA A 97 6.73 -0.37 5.95
N SER A 98 7.80 0.03 5.29
CA SER A 98 8.56 -0.85 4.38
C SER A 98 9.42 -1.88 5.12
N GLU A 99 9.69 -1.67 6.42
CA GLU A 99 10.50 -2.57 7.24
C GLU A 99 9.83 -2.80 8.60
N ILE A 100 9.85 -4.04 9.08
CA ILE A 100 9.27 -4.43 10.37
C ILE A 100 9.88 -3.64 11.54
N LYS A 101 11.19 -3.40 11.48
CA LYS A 101 11.88 -2.66 12.55
C LYS A 101 11.28 -1.27 12.79
N ALA A 102 10.81 -0.58 11.73
CA ALA A 102 10.18 0.73 11.88
C ALA A 102 8.84 0.65 12.62
N ILE A 103 8.09 -0.45 12.45
CA ILE A 103 6.87 -0.71 13.21
C ILE A 103 7.21 -0.96 14.69
N LEU A 104 8.24 -1.77 14.95
CA LEU A 104 8.68 -2.07 16.32
C LEU A 104 9.22 -0.84 17.05
N GLU A 105 9.97 0.02 16.36
CA GLU A 105 10.51 1.28 16.91
C GLU A 105 9.41 2.28 17.33
N SER A 106 8.18 2.08 16.89
CA SER A 106 7.03 2.87 17.37
C SER A 106 6.78 2.69 18.88
N GLY A 107 7.25 1.57 19.46
CA GLY A 107 6.99 1.19 20.84
C GLY A 107 5.55 0.78 21.14
N LEU A 108 4.67 0.77 20.14
CA LEU A 108 3.25 0.43 20.30
C LEU A 108 2.98 -1.09 20.20
N ILE A 109 3.92 -1.86 19.67
CA ILE A 109 3.86 -3.31 19.60
C ILE A 109 5.17 -3.92 20.08
N ALA A 110 5.09 -4.90 20.97
CA ALA A 110 6.26 -5.58 21.51
C ALA A 110 6.80 -6.60 20.47
N PRO A 111 8.14 -6.78 20.38
CA PRO A 111 8.73 -7.79 19.53
C PRO A 111 8.50 -9.19 20.11
N GLN A 112 7.47 -9.87 19.64
CA GLN A 112 7.13 -11.24 20.02
C GLN A 112 7.33 -12.16 18.82
N ALA A 113 8.11 -13.25 19.03
CA ALA A 113 8.44 -14.18 17.96
C ALA A 113 7.23 -15.04 17.58
N ASN A 114 6.86 -15.02 16.31
CA ASN A 114 5.81 -15.88 15.74
C ASN A 114 6.37 -17.27 15.44
N ARG A 115 6.20 -18.18 16.40
CA ARG A 115 6.73 -19.55 16.31
C ARG A 115 6.05 -20.39 15.21
N ALA A 116 4.85 -20.03 14.80
CA ALA A 116 4.10 -20.79 13.80
C ALA A 116 4.78 -20.81 12.43
N VAL A 117 5.57 -19.78 12.11
CA VAL A 117 6.28 -19.68 10.82
C VAL A 117 7.72 -20.17 10.87
N PHE A 118 8.25 -20.62 12.00
CA PHE A 118 9.67 -21.00 12.13
C PHE A 118 10.06 -22.13 11.19
N SER A 119 9.27 -23.17 11.09
CA SER A 119 9.54 -24.30 10.19
C SER A 119 9.60 -23.87 8.73
N GLU A 120 8.70 -22.98 8.31
CA GLU A 120 8.69 -22.43 6.96
C GLU A 120 9.93 -21.58 6.71
N VAL A 121 10.27 -20.68 7.63
CA VAL A 121 11.44 -19.80 7.50
C VAL A 121 12.74 -20.61 7.48
N LEU A 122 12.86 -21.66 8.29
CA LEU A 122 14.03 -22.54 8.28
C LEU A 122 14.18 -23.30 6.96
N ALA A 123 13.06 -23.70 6.36
CA ALA A 123 13.07 -24.44 5.09
C ALA A 123 13.28 -23.54 3.87
N THR A 124 12.63 -22.36 3.84
CA THR A 124 12.54 -21.52 2.64
C THR A 124 13.27 -20.18 2.77
N ARG A 125 13.67 -19.81 3.98
CA ARG A 125 14.25 -18.52 4.37
C ARG A 125 13.30 -17.34 4.23
N TYR A 126 12.01 -17.60 4.07
CA TYR A 126 11.00 -16.54 3.99
C TYR A 126 9.62 -17.09 4.42
N THR A 127 8.62 -16.22 4.57
CA THR A 127 7.22 -16.60 4.82
C THR A 127 6.37 -16.29 3.59
N ALA A 128 5.68 -17.29 3.02
CA ALA A 128 4.92 -17.14 1.77
C ALA A 128 3.63 -16.32 1.96
N GLY A 129 2.95 -16.50 3.10
CA GLY A 129 1.67 -15.87 3.41
C GLY A 129 1.80 -14.45 3.96
N THR A 130 0.76 -14.00 4.62
CA THR A 130 0.68 -12.68 5.28
C THR A 130 1.51 -12.61 6.55
N GLU A 131 1.76 -13.75 7.17
CA GLU A 131 2.47 -13.84 8.45
C GLU A 131 3.92 -13.39 8.33
N THR A 132 4.45 -12.85 9.41
CA THR A 132 5.88 -12.53 9.56
C THR A 132 6.47 -13.30 10.74
N MET A 133 7.77 -13.16 10.96
CA MET A 133 8.42 -13.72 12.16
C MET A 133 8.03 -13.02 13.46
N PHE A 134 7.22 -11.98 13.41
CA PHE A 134 6.74 -11.24 14.58
C PHE A 134 5.22 -11.35 14.67
N GLU A 135 4.72 -11.73 15.85
CA GLU A 135 3.29 -11.81 16.11
C GLU A 135 2.64 -10.42 15.95
N GLY A 136 1.46 -10.38 15.33
CA GLY A 136 0.68 -9.17 15.13
C GLY A 136 1.23 -8.21 14.07
N ILE A 137 2.33 -8.56 13.37
CA ILE A 137 2.85 -7.80 12.24
C ILE A 137 2.70 -8.64 10.98
N TYR A 138 2.03 -8.08 9.99
CA TYR A 138 1.65 -8.77 8.75
C TYR A 138 2.27 -8.13 7.53
N LYS A 139 2.42 -8.91 6.46
CA LYS A 139 2.70 -8.41 5.11
C LYS A 139 1.40 -8.08 4.41
N LEU A 140 1.35 -6.97 3.71
CA LEU A 140 0.34 -6.79 2.67
C LEU A 140 0.81 -7.58 1.44
N LEU A 141 -0.02 -8.48 0.92
CA LEU A 141 0.35 -9.33 -0.22
C LEU A 141 0.45 -8.55 -1.53
N PRO A 142 1.19 -9.05 -2.53
CA PRO A 142 1.21 -8.47 -3.88
C PRO A 142 -0.19 -8.31 -4.46
N GLY A 143 -0.45 -7.20 -5.17
CA GLY A 143 -1.76 -6.95 -5.77
C GLY A 143 -2.90 -6.75 -4.78
N HIS A 144 -2.59 -6.42 -3.52
CA HIS A 144 -3.59 -6.18 -2.48
C HIS A 144 -3.59 -4.73 -2.02
N ARG A 145 -4.77 -4.31 -1.56
CA ARG A 145 -4.99 -3.06 -0.83
C ARG A 145 -5.54 -3.35 0.56
N LEU A 146 -5.18 -2.51 1.51
CA LEU A 146 -5.74 -2.48 2.86
C LEU A 146 -6.45 -1.14 3.05
N ILE A 147 -7.67 -1.21 3.51
CA ILE A 147 -8.50 -0.06 3.86
C ILE A 147 -8.74 -0.10 5.37
N PHE A 148 -8.39 1.00 6.04
CA PHE A 148 -8.72 1.18 7.44
C PHE A 148 -9.66 2.36 7.60
N GLU A 149 -10.83 2.09 8.10
CA GLU A 149 -11.91 3.05 8.28
C GLU A 149 -12.78 2.63 9.46
N HIS A 150 -13.23 3.60 10.27
CA HIS A 150 -14.07 3.33 11.44
C HIS A 150 -13.50 2.26 12.41
N GLY A 151 -12.17 2.22 12.58
CA GLY A 151 -11.49 1.26 13.47
C GLY A 151 -11.39 -0.16 12.90
N ARG A 152 -11.77 -0.40 11.65
CA ARG A 152 -11.79 -1.72 10.99
C ARG A 152 -10.83 -1.77 9.83
N VAL A 153 -10.08 -2.86 9.75
CA VAL A 153 -9.24 -3.21 8.59
C VAL A 153 -10.01 -4.11 7.64
N ARG A 154 -9.96 -3.79 6.35
CA ARG A 154 -10.44 -4.61 5.25
C ARG A 154 -9.32 -4.77 4.23
N ILE A 155 -9.03 -5.99 3.82
CA ILE A 155 -8.00 -6.30 2.81
C ILE A 155 -8.69 -6.87 1.59
N GLU A 156 -8.31 -6.37 0.43
CA GLU A 156 -8.89 -6.76 -0.86
C GLU A 156 -7.79 -6.98 -1.89
N LYS A 157 -7.94 -8.04 -2.68
CA LYS A 157 -7.12 -8.26 -3.86
C LYS A 157 -7.67 -7.39 -4.99
N TYR A 158 -6.86 -6.47 -5.50
CA TYR A 158 -7.23 -5.62 -6.64
C TYR A 158 -6.64 -6.14 -7.95
N TRP A 159 -5.65 -7.02 -7.89
CA TRP A 159 -5.03 -7.60 -9.06
C TRP A 159 -4.54 -9.03 -8.79
N ASP A 160 -4.63 -9.89 -9.79
CA ASP A 160 -4.04 -11.22 -9.79
C ASP A 160 -3.37 -11.50 -11.14
N LEU A 161 -2.47 -12.48 -11.16
CA LEU A 161 -1.88 -12.94 -12.40
C LEU A 161 -2.96 -13.65 -13.22
N PRO A 162 -3.23 -13.24 -14.48
CA PRO A 162 -4.13 -14.00 -15.34
C PRO A 162 -3.46 -15.36 -15.62
N LEU A 163 -4.06 -16.41 -15.06
CA LEU A 163 -3.58 -17.79 -15.26
C LEU A 163 -4.15 -18.40 -16.55
N ASP A 164 -5.22 -17.81 -17.06
CA ASP A 164 -5.80 -18.21 -18.32
C ASP A 164 -5.00 -17.52 -19.44
N GLY A 165 -4.27 -18.33 -20.21
CA GLY A 165 -3.65 -17.87 -21.44
C GLY A 165 -4.70 -17.29 -22.39
N PRO A 166 -4.31 -16.60 -23.47
CA PRO A 166 -5.27 -16.18 -24.46
C PRO A 166 -6.07 -17.39 -24.92
N ASP A 167 -7.38 -17.30 -24.85
CA ASP A 167 -8.27 -18.30 -25.44
C ASP A 167 -7.77 -18.63 -26.85
N PRO A 168 -7.58 -19.91 -27.20
CA PRO A 168 -7.01 -20.31 -28.48
C PRO A 168 -7.84 -19.84 -29.68
#